data_154f471e495272e335285ff682f50c07
#
_entry.id   154f471e495272e335285ff682f50c07
#
_cell.length_a   1.000
_cell.length_b   1.000
_cell.length_c   1.000
_cell.angle_alpha   90.00
_cell.angle_beta   90.00
_cell.angle_gamma   90.00
#
_symmetry.space_group_name_H-M   'P 1'
#
loop_
_entity.id
_entity.type
_entity.pdbx_description
1 polymer ?
#
loop_
_entity_poly.entity_id
_entity_poly.type
_entity_poly.pdbx_seq_one_letter_code
_entity_poly.pdbx_strand_id
1 'polypeptide(L)'
;MNKLKKVDYNVLLDIEKIFTTYYEIRTKIRKKGKIPKFELFLSSNLITIYTLLKDKTYKHGKYNIFLIVKPKCRVIMSENLSDKIVNHLISKYVLLPQIEPRLINTNVATRKDKGTKYAIEYVKKYINKLKVNHDDIYVLKCDIHKFFYCIDHDILIKKLSKVIDDKSLIELIKSIIISTDKDYVNKEINFEIEKYKKHIKSLKISNKEKEIKCLELDRIPLYQKGKGLPIGNMTSQIMAIFYLNDLDHYIKEKLKVKCYVRYMDDLVLFHHDKEYLKKCLE
;
A
#
# COMPACT_ATOMS: atom_id res chain seq x y z
N MET A 1 -7.09 -1.90 28.85
CA MET A 1 -6.62 -1.41 27.53
C MET A 1 -5.60 -0.32 27.77
N ASN A 2 -4.31 -0.55 27.46
CA ASN A 2 -3.32 0.51 27.49
C ASN A 2 -3.73 1.58 26.47
N LYS A 3 -3.91 2.83 26.92
CA LYS A 3 -4.14 3.97 26.04
C LYS A 3 -2.96 4.05 25.06
N LEU A 4 -3.21 3.88 23.76
CA LEU A 4 -2.19 4.08 22.75
C LEU A 4 -1.63 5.50 22.90
N LYS A 5 -0.29 5.60 22.88
CA LYS A 5 0.38 6.89 23.00
C LYS A 5 -0.02 7.76 21.82
N LYS A 6 -0.56 8.96 22.10
CA LYS A 6 -0.88 9.94 21.07
C LYS A 6 0.40 10.34 20.34
N VAL A 7 0.33 10.38 19.02
CA VAL A 7 1.43 10.84 18.17
C VAL A 7 1.12 12.26 17.72
N ASP A 8 2.08 13.16 17.89
CA ASP A 8 2.03 14.53 17.40
C ASP A 8 3.05 14.77 16.27
N TYR A 9 2.95 15.93 15.62
CA TYR A 9 3.80 16.30 14.49
C TYR A 9 5.29 16.34 14.82
N ASN A 10 5.64 16.65 16.09
CA ASN A 10 7.03 16.78 16.51
C ASN A 10 7.80 15.45 16.41
N VAL A 11 7.10 14.31 16.35
CA VAL A 11 7.75 13.01 16.14
C VAL A 11 8.58 12.95 14.85
N LEU A 12 8.23 13.78 13.85
CA LEU A 12 8.93 13.89 12.57
C LEU A 12 10.10 14.89 12.63
N LEU A 13 10.13 15.79 13.64
CA LEU A 13 11.12 16.84 13.82
C LEU A 13 12.34 16.34 14.62
N ASP A 14 12.91 15.25 14.18
CA ASP A 14 14.06 14.59 14.79
C ASP A 14 15.07 14.27 13.68
N ILE A 15 16.17 14.99 13.68
CA ILE A 15 17.18 14.87 12.62
C ILE A 15 17.82 13.49 12.63
N GLU A 16 18.03 12.86 13.80
CA GLU A 16 18.62 11.52 13.91
C GLU A 16 17.70 10.47 13.29
N LYS A 17 16.38 10.60 13.47
CA LYS A 17 15.40 9.73 12.81
C LYS A 17 15.45 9.89 11.29
N ILE A 18 15.64 11.09 10.78
CA ILE A 18 15.77 11.35 9.34
C ILE A 18 17.02 10.65 8.79
N PHE A 19 18.17 10.80 9.44
CA PHE A 19 19.40 10.10 9.06
C PHE A 19 19.25 8.59 9.13
N THR A 20 18.75 8.07 10.25
CA THR A 20 18.51 6.62 10.44
C THR A 20 17.59 6.06 9.36
N THR A 21 16.49 6.76 9.06
CA THR A 21 15.55 6.37 8.01
C THR A 21 16.21 6.36 6.64
N TYR A 22 17.04 7.34 6.33
CA TYR A 22 17.82 7.36 5.09
C TYR A 22 18.71 6.11 4.97
N TYR A 23 19.49 5.79 6.01
CA TYR A 23 20.38 4.62 5.98
C TYR A 23 19.60 3.29 5.85
N GLU A 24 18.48 3.14 6.53
CA GLU A 24 17.61 1.98 6.39
C GLU A 24 17.06 1.81 4.95
N ILE A 25 16.76 2.92 4.28
CA ILE A 25 16.31 2.92 2.88
C ILE A 25 17.47 2.56 1.95
N ARG A 26 18.64 3.19 2.18
CA ARG A 26 19.84 3.01 1.38
C ARG A 26 20.26 1.55 1.28
N THR A 27 20.22 0.81 2.39
CA THR A 27 20.60 -0.61 2.42
C THR A 27 19.69 -1.48 1.55
N LYS A 28 18.46 -1.07 1.29
CA LYS A 28 17.45 -1.81 0.53
C LYS A 28 17.41 -1.44 -0.97
N ILE A 29 18.07 -0.34 -1.36
CA ILE A 29 18.09 0.10 -2.77
C ILE A 29 19.08 -0.73 -3.57
N ARG A 30 18.57 -1.50 -4.54
CA ARG A 30 19.40 -2.35 -5.43
C ARG A 30 20.06 -1.56 -6.57
N LYS A 31 19.34 -0.58 -7.18
CA LYS A 31 19.87 0.26 -8.27
C LYS A 31 20.47 1.54 -7.71
N LYS A 32 21.78 1.63 -7.69
CA LYS A 32 22.52 2.70 -7.02
C LYS A 32 22.65 4.02 -7.80
N GLY A 33 22.20 4.11 -9.07
CA GLY A 33 22.49 5.26 -9.96
C GLY A 33 22.05 6.65 -9.47
N LYS A 34 20.98 6.74 -8.65
CA LYS A 34 20.52 8.02 -8.08
C LYS A 34 21.10 8.33 -6.69
N ILE A 35 21.69 7.34 -6.03
CA ILE A 35 22.22 7.46 -4.67
C ILE A 35 23.46 8.35 -4.62
N PRO A 36 24.51 8.15 -5.45
CA PRO A 36 25.72 8.96 -5.36
C PRO A 36 25.47 10.45 -5.50
N LYS A 37 24.52 10.83 -6.39
CA LYS A 37 24.15 12.24 -6.59
C LYS A 37 23.46 12.85 -5.36
N PHE A 38 22.68 12.07 -4.62
CA PHE A 38 22.07 12.49 -3.38
C PHE A 38 23.07 12.52 -2.22
N GLU A 39 23.97 11.54 -2.16
CA GLU A 39 25.01 11.41 -1.13
C GLU A 39 26.08 12.49 -1.22
N LEU A 40 26.32 13.03 -2.41
CA LEU A 40 27.27 14.14 -2.59
C LEU A 40 26.89 15.35 -1.71
N PHE A 41 25.60 15.55 -1.46
CA PHE A 41 25.05 16.62 -0.62
C PHE A 41 24.17 16.06 0.50
N LEU A 42 24.55 14.91 1.07
CA LEU A 42 23.71 14.16 2.00
C LEU A 42 23.19 14.98 3.16
N SER A 43 24.09 15.62 3.92
CA SER A 43 23.74 16.41 5.09
C SER A 43 22.82 17.57 4.71
N SER A 44 23.13 18.31 3.65
CA SER A 44 22.33 19.42 3.16
C SER A 44 20.93 18.94 2.73
N ASN A 45 20.83 17.82 2.02
CA ASN A 45 19.54 17.25 1.59
C ASN A 45 18.67 16.83 2.78
N LEU A 46 19.27 16.20 3.80
CA LEU A 46 18.54 15.75 4.98
C LEU A 46 18.13 16.94 5.89
N ILE A 47 19.00 17.94 6.02
CA ILE A 47 18.65 19.20 6.72
C ILE A 47 17.52 19.92 5.99
N THR A 48 17.54 19.96 4.66
CA THR A 48 16.45 20.54 3.86
C THR A 48 15.13 19.84 4.14
N ILE A 49 15.09 18.49 4.20
CA ILE A 49 13.89 17.73 4.58
C ILE A 49 13.42 18.15 5.98
N TYR A 50 14.35 18.19 6.95
CA TYR A 50 14.04 18.63 8.32
C TYR A 50 13.42 20.02 8.35
N THR A 51 14.02 20.99 7.66
CA THR A 51 13.54 22.39 7.60
C THR A 51 12.15 22.47 6.99
N LEU A 52 11.94 21.81 5.84
CA LEU A 52 10.62 21.76 5.19
C LEU A 52 9.53 21.15 6.09
N LEU A 53 9.86 20.12 6.86
CA LEU A 53 8.94 19.53 7.83
C LEU A 53 8.71 20.49 9.01
N LYS A 54 9.77 21.11 9.57
CA LYS A 54 9.69 22.05 10.68
C LYS A 54 8.80 23.25 10.34
N ASP A 55 8.98 23.81 9.15
CA ASP A 55 8.23 24.97 8.67
C ASP A 55 6.84 24.58 8.11
N LYS A 56 6.52 23.29 8.11
CA LYS A 56 5.28 22.72 7.54
C LYS A 56 5.04 23.12 6.07
N THR A 57 6.12 23.36 5.33
CA THR A 57 6.10 23.73 3.91
C THR A 57 6.40 22.56 2.98
N TYR A 58 6.64 21.39 3.53
CA TYR A 58 6.90 20.19 2.73
C TYR A 58 5.73 19.90 1.77
N LYS A 59 6.09 19.69 0.49
CA LYS A 59 5.17 19.27 -0.56
C LYS A 59 5.76 18.05 -1.27
N HIS A 60 4.97 17.01 -1.37
CA HIS A 60 5.37 15.81 -2.11
C HIS A 60 5.65 16.15 -3.59
N GLY A 61 6.81 15.73 -4.08
CA GLY A 61 7.24 15.96 -5.45
C GLY A 61 6.44 15.15 -6.49
N LYS A 62 6.86 15.27 -7.75
CA LYS A 62 6.30 14.46 -8.83
C LYS A 62 6.82 13.03 -8.74
N TYR A 63 5.93 12.07 -9.02
CA TYR A 63 6.30 10.67 -9.19
C TYR A 63 6.99 10.45 -10.53
N ASN A 64 7.95 9.53 -10.54
CA ASN A 64 8.41 8.88 -11.74
C ASN A 64 7.49 7.69 -12.03
N ILE A 65 6.65 7.80 -13.05
CA ILE A 65 5.64 6.80 -13.39
C ILE A 65 6.19 5.87 -14.45
N PHE A 66 6.04 4.57 -14.26
CA PHE A 66 6.43 3.56 -15.24
C PHE A 66 5.58 2.30 -15.11
N LEU A 67 5.59 1.46 -16.15
CA LEU A 67 4.85 0.22 -16.17
C LEU A 67 5.75 -0.98 -15.83
N ILE A 68 5.23 -1.90 -15.03
CA ILE A 68 5.72 -3.26 -14.90
C ILE A 68 4.76 -4.15 -15.68
N VAL A 69 5.25 -4.86 -16.70
CA VAL A 69 4.39 -5.66 -17.59
C VAL A 69 4.39 -7.16 -17.29
N LYS A 70 5.25 -7.65 -16.41
CA LYS A 70 5.32 -9.05 -15.99
C LYS A 70 5.39 -9.15 -14.46
N PRO A 71 4.72 -10.11 -13.79
CA PRO A 71 3.77 -11.10 -14.37
C PRO A 71 2.41 -10.54 -14.77
N LYS A 72 2.02 -9.35 -14.28
CA LYS A 72 0.80 -8.59 -14.62
C LYS A 72 1.16 -7.14 -14.88
N CYS A 73 0.46 -6.50 -15.82
CA CYS A 73 0.62 -5.07 -16.07
C CYS A 73 0.21 -4.25 -14.84
N ARG A 74 1.12 -3.39 -14.36
CA ARG A 74 0.90 -2.50 -13.21
C ARG A 74 1.55 -1.15 -13.44
N VAL A 75 0.87 -0.09 -13.05
CA VAL A 75 1.47 1.24 -12.94
C VAL A 75 2.23 1.32 -11.62
N ILE A 76 3.47 1.77 -11.67
CA ILE A 76 4.26 2.06 -10.47
C ILE A 76 4.53 3.56 -10.43
N MET A 77 4.24 4.16 -9.30
CA MET A 77 4.50 5.56 -8.99
C MET A 77 5.70 5.64 -8.03
N SER A 78 6.88 5.76 -8.60
CA SER A 78 8.13 5.81 -7.81
C SER A 78 8.42 7.24 -7.37
N GLU A 79 8.51 7.43 -6.09
CA GLU A 79 8.92 8.68 -5.45
C GLU A 79 10.43 8.97 -5.64
N ASN A 80 10.82 10.24 -5.55
CA ASN A 80 12.21 10.62 -5.41
C ASN A 80 12.74 10.23 -4.02
N LEU A 81 14.04 10.37 -3.78
CA LEU A 81 14.65 9.88 -2.53
C LEU A 81 14.23 10.71 -1.31
N SER A 82 14.05 12.03 -1.45
CA SER A 82 13.58 12.90 -0.37
C SER A 82 12.15 12.52 0.05
N ASP A 83 11.25 12.37 -0.92
CA ASP A 83 9.87 11.95 -0.67
C ASP A 83 9.81 10.54 -0.06
N LYS A 84 10.70 9.65 -0.50
CA LYS A 84 10.82 8.31 0.06
C LYS A 84 11.21 8.34 1.53
N ILE A 85 12.15 9.19 1.92
CA ILE A 85 12.54 9.39 3.33
C ILE A 85 11.34 9.86 4.14
N VAL A 86 10.62 10.90 3.68
CA VAL A 86 9.45 11.42 4.37
C VAL A 86 8.34 10.37 4.48
N ASN A 87 8.05 9.63 3.40
CA ASN A 87 7.07 8.55 3.42
C ASN A 87 7.43 7.44 4.40
N HIS A 88 8.72 7.09 4.51
CA HIS A 88 9.19 6.12 5.49
C HIS A 88 9.13 6.64 6.93
N LEU A 89 9.45 7.93 7.16
CA LEU A 89 9.29 8.57 8.47
C LEU A 89 7.83 8.53 8.93
N ILE A 90 6.90 8.99 8.08
CA ILE A 90 5.46 8.95 8.37
C ILE A 90 5.01 7.50 8.62
N SER A 91 5.45 6.56 7.80
CA SER A 91 5.11 5.14 7.96
C SER A 91 5.57 4.58 9.30
N LYS A 92 6.83 4.81 9.65
CA LYS A 92 7.49 4.21 10.82
C LYS A 92 7.07 4.85 12.13
N TYR A 93 6.97 6.18 12.15
CA TYR A 93 6.80 6.93 13.41
C TYR A 93 5.38 7.46 13.63
N VAL A 94 4.53 7.43 12.60
CA VAL A 94 3.14 7.88 12.69
C VAL A 94 2.15 6.76 12.40
N LEU A 95 2.14 6.22 11.18
CA LEU A 95 1.10 5.29 10.75
C LEU A 95 1.17 3.93 11.47
N LEU A 96 2.32 3.27 11.45
CA LEU A 96 2.45 1.94 12.07
C LEU A 96 2.12 1.95 13.58
N PRO A 97 2.64 2.88 14.41
CA PRO A 97 2.29 2.92 15.84
C PRO A 97 0.81 3.11 16.12
N GLN A 98 0.09 3.82 15.24
CA GLN A 98 -1.34 4.08 15.42
C GLN A 98 -2.23 3.00 14.78
N ILE A 99 -1.81 2.39 13.69
CA ILE A 99 -2.61 1.45 12.91
C ILE A 99 -2.42 0.00 13.36
N GLU A 100 -1.18 -0.44 13.54
CA GLU A 100 -0.85 -1.85 13.77
C GLU A 100 -1.56 -2.47 15.01
N PRO A 101 -1.69 -1.77 16.15
CA PRO A 101 -2.41 -2.29 17.31
C PRO A 101 -3.91 -2.50 17.11
N ARG A 102 -4.46 -1.91 16.04
CA ARG A 102 -5.89 -1.99 15.69
C ARG A 102 -6.20 -3.09 14.67
N LEU A 103 -5.15 -3.61 14.02
CA LEU A 103 -5.31 -4.65 13.01
C LEU A 103 -5.50 -6.02 13.66
N ILE A 104 -6.38 -6.83 13.09
CA ILE A 104 -6.51 -8.23 13.50
C ILE A 104 -5.18 -8.98 13.28
N ASN A 105 -4.95 -10.04 14.05
CA ASN A 105 -3.68 -10.77 13.96
C ASN A 105 -3.43 -11.43 12.60
N THR A 106 -4.51 -11.83 11.92
CA THR A 106 -4.47 -12.51 10.61
C THR A 106 -4.55 -11.58 9.40
N ASN A 107 -4.47 -10.25 9.61
CA ASN A 107 -4.07 -9.31 8.59
C ASN A 107 -2.53 -9.29 8.57
N VAL A 108 -1.94 -9.84 7.51
CA VAL A 108 -0.52 -10.21 7.53
C VAL A 108 0.37 -9.41 6.57
N ALA A 109 -0.21 -8.59 5.72
CA ALA A 109 0.56 -7.78 4.77
C ALA A 109 1.22 -6.56 5.45
N THR A 110 2.40 -6.16 4.99
CA THR A 110 3.10 -4.92 5.39
C THR A 110 3.37 -4.79 6.89
N ARG A 111 3.45 -5.90 7.61
CA ARG A 111 3.71 -5.96 9.05
C ARG A 111 5.03 -6.68 9.32
N LYS A 112 5.77 -6.20 10.35
CA LYS A 112 7.00 -6.84 10.78
C LYS A 112 6.74 -8.29 11.20
N ASP A 113 7.62 -9.19 10.85
CA ASP A 113 7.59 -10.63 11.16
C ASP A 113 6.33 -11.37 10.64
N LYS A 114 5.56 -10.72 9.75
CA LYS A 114 4.43 -11.31 9.04
C LYS A 114 4.71 -11.35 7.53
N GLY A 115 3.72 -11.58 6.72
CA GLY A 115 3.86 -11.64 5.26
C GLY A 115 3.39 -12.98 4.70
N THR A 116 3.80 -13.31 3.49
CA THR A 116 3.30 -14.49 2.76
C THR A 116 3.56 -15.80 3.50
N LYS A 117 4.77 -15.96 4.09
CA LYS A 117 5.09 -17.18 4.85
C LYS A 117 4.13 -17.37 6.03
N TYR A 118 3.94 -16.31 6.80
CA TYR A 118 3.03 -16.30 7.95
C TYR A 118 1.56 -16.55 7.52
N ALA A 119 1.13 -16.00 6.36
CA ALA A 119 -0.19 -16.28 5.80
C ALA A 119 -0.37 -17.77 5.51
N ILE A 120 0.62 -18.41 4.84
CA ILE A 120 0.60 -19.84 4.52
C ILE A 120 0.55 -20.70 5.80
N GLU A 121 1.27 -20.34 6.84
CA GLU A 121 1.24 -21.03 8.13
C GLU A 121 -0.17 -20.97 8.76
N TYR A 122 -0.84 -19.81 8.71
CA TYR A 122 -2.23 -19.71 9.18
C TYR A 122 -3.21 -20.52 8.33
N VAL A 123 -3.05 -20.52 7.00
CA VAL A 123 -3.87 -21.35 6.11
C VAL A 123 -3.73 -22.83 6.47
N LYS A 124 -2.50 -23.33 6.63
CA LYS A 124 -2.25 -24.72 7.06
C LYS A 124 -2.87 -25.02 8.42
N LYS A 125 -2.68 -24.11 9.40
CA LYS A 125 -3.26 -24.22 10.74
C LYS A 125 -4.79 -24.32 10.71
N TYR A 126 -5.46 -23.52 9.87
CA TYR A 126 -6.91 -23.52 9.78
C TYR A 126 -7.45 -24.76 9.09
N ILE A 127 -6.81 -25.23 8.03
CA ILE A 127 -7.16 -26.50 7.36
C ILE A 127 -7.03 -27.65 8.36
N ASN A 128 -5.90 -27.78 9.04
CA ASN A 128 -5.68 -28.85 10.01
C ASN A 128 -6.70 -28.80 11.16
N LYS A 129 -7.00 -27.58 11.67
CA LYS A 129 -7.99 -27.41 12.73
C LYS A 129 -9.40 -27.86 12.33
N LEU A 130 -9.80 -27.59 11.09
CA LEU A 130 -11.13 -27.97 10.59
C LEU A 130 -11.20 -29.46 10.30
N LYS A 131 -10.13 -30.07 9.79
CA LYS A 131 -10.04 -31.51 9.48
C LYS A 131 -10.19 -32.42 10.72
N VAL A 132 -9.91 -31.91 11.92
CA VAL A 132 -10.08 -32.71 13.15
C VAL A 132 -11.54 -33.12 13.38
N ASN A 133 -12.48 -32.27 12.98
CA ASN A 133 -13.90 -32.45 13.30
C ASN A 133 -14.81 -32.51 12.07
N HIS A 134 -14.27 -32.35 10.87
CA HIS A 134 -15.07 -32.26 9.64
C HIS A 134 -14.33 -32.90 8.47
N ASP A 135 -15.05 -33.73 7.70
CA ASP A 135 -14.51 -34.36 6.49
C ASP A 135 -14.36 -33.35 5.35
N ASP A 136 -15.36 -32.47 5.19
CA ASP A 136 -15.36 -31.42 4.17
C ASP A 136 -14.92 -30.06 4.71
N ILE A 137 -14.08 -29.39 3.92
CA ILE A 137 -13.66 -28.01 4.17
C ILE A 137 -13.86 -27.19 2.90
N TYR A 138 -14.58 -26.11 3.04
CA TYR A 138 -14.81 -25.14 1.98
C TYR A 138 -13.96 -23.90 2.19
N VAL A 139 -13.52 -23.33 1.06
CA VAL A 139 -12.68 -22.13 1.04
C VAL A 139 -13.35 -21.08 0.18
N LEU A 140 -13.60 -19.92 0.76
CA LEU A 140 -14.02 -18.73 0.03
C LEU A 140 -12.81 -17.82 -0.12
N LYS A 141 -12.36 -17.62 -1.38
CA LYS A 141 -11.33 -16.64 -1.72
C LYS A 141 -11.97 -15.46 -2.42
N CYS A 142 -11.77 -14.26 -1.86
CA CYS A 142 -12.22 -13.00 -2.45
C CYS A 142 -11.01 -12.12 -2.77
N ASP A 143 -11.13 -11.35 -3.86
CA ASP A 143 -10.18 -10.34 -4.29
C ASP A 143 -10.95 -9.05 -4.61
N ILE A 144 -10.40 -7.90 -4.24
CA ILE A 144 -11.04 -6.60 -4.51
C ILE A 144 -10.50 -6.05 -5.82
N HIS A 145 -11.36 -6.00 -6.83
CA HIS A 145 -11.00 -5.53 -8.16
C HIS A 145 -10.37 -4.13 -8.13
N LYS A 146 -9.13 -4.01 -8.65
CA LYS A 146 -8.40 -2.74 -8.76
C LYS A 146 -8.31 -1.96 -7.44
N PHE A 147 -8.14 -2.65 -6.31
CA PHE A 147 -8.26 -2.13 -4.95
C PHE A 147 -7.57 -0.76 -4.76
N PHE A 148 -6.28 -0.65 -5.12
CA PHE A 148 -5.52 0.61 -4.96
C PHE A 148 -6.10 1.79 -5.73
N TYR A 149 -6.85 1.56 -6.79
CA TYR A 149 -7.52 2.61 -7.58
C TYR A 149 -8.90 2.98 -7.05
N CYS A 150 -9.49 2.12 -6.20
CA CYS A 150 -10.84 2.29 -5.67
C CYS A 150 -10.89 2.87 -4.26
N ILE A 151 -9.75 3.01 -3.56
CA ILE A 151 -9.71 3.57 -2.21
C ILE A 151 -10.20 5.01 -2.25
N ASP A 152 -11.31 5.29 -1.57
CA ASP A 152 -11.91 6.61 -1.47
C ASP A 152 -11.10 7.49 -0.50
N HIS A 153 -10.71 8.69 -0.95
CA HIS A 153 -9.86 9.59 -0.19
C HIS A 153 -10.54 10.10 1.08
N ASP A 154 -11.81 10.50 0.99
CA ASP A 154 -12.54 11.10 2.13
C ASP A 154 -12.81 10.04 3.21
N ILE A 155 -13.18 8.82 2.80
CA ILE A 155 -13.35 7.70 3.73
C ILE A 155 -12.02 7.39 4.42
N LEU A 156 -10.92 7.31 3.68
CA LEU A 156 -9.60 7.03 4.25
C LEU A 156 -9.16 8.13 5.22
N ILE A 157 -9.28 9.39 4.84
CA ILE A 157 -8.92 10.55 5.68
C ILE A 157 -9.77 10.55 6.95
N LYS A 158 -11.09 10.32 6.85
CA LYS A 158 -11.99 10.22 7.99
C LYS A 158 -11.59 9.07 8.94
N LYS A 159 -11.17 7.92 8.40
CA LYS A 159 -10.68 6.79 9.21
C LYS A 159 -9.37 7.14 9.93
N LEU A 160 -8.43 7.77 9.24
CA LEU A 160 -7.14 8.20 9.82
C LEU A 160 -7.34 9.25 10.90
N SER A 161 -8.24 10.21 10.71
CA SER A 161 -8.56 11.26 11.71
C SER A 161 -9.20 10.72 12.99
N LYS A 162 -9.70 9.47 13.00
CA LYS A 162 -10.17 8.80 14.23
C LYS A 162 -9.04 8.22 15.07
N VAL A 163 -7.86 8.05 14.49
CA VAL A 163 -6.72 7.39 15.14
C VAL A 163 -5.49 8.29 15.27
N ILE A 164 -5.47 9.41 14.55
CA ILE A 164 -4.42 10.44 14.58
C ILE A 164 -5.12 11.77 14.88
N ASP A 165 -4.89 12.31 16.09
CA ASP A 165 -5.54 13.54 16.55
C ASP A 165 -4.86 14.82 16.00
N ASP A 166 -3.58 14.77 15.63
CA ASP A 166 -2.80 15.90 15.18
C ASP A 166 -3.21 16.33 13.75
N LYS A 167 -3.77 17.53 13.65
CA LYS A 167 -4.24 18.09 12.38
C LYS A 167 -3.11 18.28 11.36
N SER A 168 -1.91 18.67 11.82
CA SER A 168 -0.76 18.87 10.92
C SER A 168 -0.28 17.56 10.31
N LEU A 169 -0.31 16.45 11.08
CA LEU A 169 -0.05 15.11 10.56
C LEU A 169 -1.10 14.69 9.53
N ILE A 170 -2.38 14.92 9.83
CA ILE A 170 -3.46 14.58 8.89
C ILE A 170 -3.32 15.37 7.59
N GLU A 171 -3.03 16.68 7.62
CA GLU A 171 -2.83 17.47 6.40
C GLU A 171 -1.61 16.98 5.59
N LEU A 172 -0.51 16.62 6.26
CA LEU A 172 0.66 16.05 5.60
C LEU A 172 0.31 14.72 4.91
N ILE A 173 -0.37 13.80 5.61
CA ILE A 173 -0.78 12.51 5.08
C ILE A 173 -1.79 12.68 3.94
N LYS A 174 -2.75 13.61 4.08
CA LYS A 174 -3.73 13.97 3.05
C LYS A 174 -3.04 14.41 1.76
N SER A 175 -1.95 15.20 1.84
CA SER A 175 -1.20 15.64 0.66
C SER A 175 -0.62 14.45 -0.15
N ILE A 176 -0.30 13.34 0.53
CA ILE A 176 0.17 12.10 -0.10
C ILE A 176 -1.02 11.33 -0.70
N ILE A 177 -2.14 11.24 0.03
CA ILE A 177 -3.35 10.54 -0.44
C ILE A 177 -3.84 11.16 -1.75
N ILE A 178 -4.04 12.48 -1.78
CA ILE A 178 -4.57 13.19 -2.96
C ILE A 178 -3.54 13.38 -4.10
N SER A 179 -2.33 12.84 -3.94
CA SER A 179 -1.28 13.01 -4.97
C SER A 179 -1.62 12.34 -6.30
N THR A 180 -2.52 11.36 -6.31
CA THR A 180 -3.05 10.73 -7.53
C THR A 180 -4.01 11.60 -8.31
N ASP A 181 -4.60 12.63 -7.69
CA ASP A 181 -5.53 13.57 -8.33
C ASP A 181 -4.83 14.63 -9.20
N LYS A 182 -3.48 14.67 -9.18
CA LYS A 182 -2.73 15.64 -9.96
C LYS A 182 -2.84 15.34 -11.46
N ASP A 183 -3.13 16.35 -12.27
CA ASP A 183 -3.39 16.24 -13.72
C ASP A 183 -2.31 15.50 -14.49
N TYR A 184 -1.05 15.61 -14.07
CA TYR A 184 0.05 14.96 -14.76
C TYR A 184 0.02 13.43 -14.63
N VAL A 185 -0.58 12.88 -13.56
CA VAL A 185 -0.52 11.45 -13.25
C VAL A 185 -1.12 10.62 -14.38
N ASN A 186 -2.36 10.86 -14.73
CA ASN A 186 -3.01 10.13 -15.81
C ASN A 186 -2.39 10.41 -17.20
N LYS A 187 -1.85 11.62 -17.40
CA LYS A 187 -1.12 11.96 -18.64
C LYS A 187 0.15 11.11 -18.79
N GLU A 188 0.93 10.98 -17.73
CA GLU A 188 2.14 10.15 -17.71
C GLU A 188 1.81 8.66 -17.83
N ILE A 189 0.74 8.17 -17.19
CA ILE A 189 0.28 6.78 -17.35
C ILE A 189 -0.04 6.50 -18.83
N ASN A 190 -0.83 7.35 -19.49
CA ASN A 190 -1.17 7.20 -20.91
C ASN A 190 0.08 7.28 -21.79
N PHE A 191 1.01 8.19 -21.50
CA PHE A 191 2.27 8.29 -22.23
C PHE A 191 3.08 6.98 -22.13
N GLU A 192 3.22 6.41 -20.96
CA GLU A 192 3.93 5.14 -20.78
C GLU A 192 3.19 3.97 -21.44
N ILE A 193 1.86 3.92 -21.43
CA ILE A 193 1.06 2.92 -22.15
C ILE A 193 1.37 2.99 -23.65
N GLU A 194 1.27 4.17 -24.26
CA GLU A 194 1.53 4.33 -25.69
C GLU A 194 2.99 4.04 -26.09
N LYS A 195 3.93 4.39 -25.25
CA LYS A 195 5.34 4.03 -25.42
C LYS A 195 5.56 2.51 -25.43
N TYR A 196 4.93 1.78 -24.51
CA TYR A 196 4.98 0.31 -24.48
C TYR A 196 4.26 -0.32 -25.67
N LYS A 197 3.13 0.20 -26.10
CA LYS A 197 2.44 -0.27 -27.33
C LYS A 197 3.31 -0.11 -28.58
N LYS A 198 4.00 1.04 -28.73
CA LYS A 198 4.97 1.23 -29.81
C LYS A 198 6.09 0.20 -29.75
N HIS A 199 6.62 -0.09 -28.57
CA HIS A 199 7.63 -1.12 -28.38
C HIS A 199 7.10 -2.52 -28.74
N ILE A 200 5.88 -2.90 -28.31
CA ILE A 200 5.27 -4.19 -28.66
C ILE A 200 5.13 -4.34 -30.19
N LYS A 201 4.72 -3.29 -30.88
CA LYS A 201 4.60 -3.30 -32.36
C LYS A 201 5.94 -3.59 -33.04
N SER A 202 7.08 -3.17 -32.47
CA SER A 202 8.42 -3.41 -33.03
C SER A 202 8.99 -4.79 -32.72
N LEU A 203 8.38 -5.56 -31.79
CA LEU A 203 8.86 -6.91 -31.44
C LEU A 203 8.64 -7.91 -32.59
N LYS A 204 9.56 -8.88 -32.72
CA LYS A 204 9.44 -10.01 -33.65
C LYS A 204 8.61 -11.14 -33.04
N ILE A 205 7.32 -10.89 -32.83
CA ILE A 205 6.33 -11.85 -32.32
C ILE A 205 5.11 -11.84 -33.24
N SER A 206 4.22 -12.84 -33.10
CA SER A 206 3.01 -12.93 -33.92
C SER A 206 2.07 -11.73 -33.71
N ASN A 207 1.27 -11.41 -34.75
CA ASN A 207 0.30 -10.30 -34.64
C ASN A 207 -0.71 -10.55 -33.53
N LYS A 208 -1.14 -11.79 -33.34
CA LYS A 208 -2.06 -12.20 -32.26
C LYS A 208 -1.46 -11.94 -30.87
N GLU A 209 -0.17 -12.22 -30.67
CA GLU A 209 0.50 -11.91 -29.40
C GLU A 209 0.67 -10.40 -29.18
N LYS A 210 0.93 -9.64 -30.23
CA LYS A 210 0.98 -8.15 -30.15
C LYS A 210 -0.37 -7.60 -29.71
N GLU A 211 -1.44 -8.07 -30.31
CA GLU A 211 -2.80 -7.66 -30.00
C GLU A 211 -3.16 -7.96 -28.52
N ILE A 212 -2.93 -9.19 -28.05
CA ILE A 212 -3.17 -9.60 -26.66
C ILE A 212 -2.41 -8.67 -25.70
N LYS A 213 -1.11 -8.43 -25.94
CA LYS A 213 -0.31 -7.55 -25.07
C LYS A 213 -0.78 -6.10 -25.09
N CYS A 214 -1.24 -5.60 -26.23
CA CYS A 214 -1.82 -4.25 -26.31
C CYS A 214 -3.14 -4.17 -25.55
N LEU A 215 -4.01 -5.16 -25.66
CA LEU A 215 -5.26 -5.26 -24.88
C LEU A 215 -5.03 -5.32 -23.36
N GLU A 216 -3.96 -5.98 -22.92
CA GLU A 216 -3.58 -5.99 -21.49
C GLU A 216 -3.19 -4.58 -21.01
N LEU A 217 -2.49 -3.79 -21.84
CA LEU A 217 -2.14 -2.41 -21.53
C LEU A 217 -3.38 -1.50 -21.48
N ASP A 218 -4.36 -1.71 -22.38
CA ASP A 218 -5.61 -0.95 -22.41
C ASP A 218 -6.50 -1.20 -21.17
N ARG A 219 -6.30 -2.31 -20.47
CA ARG A 219 -7.00 -2.63 -19.21
C ARG A 219 -6.38 -1.94 -17.98
N ILE A 220 -5.25 -1.26 -18.12
CA ILE A 220 -4.65 -0.49 -17.03
C ILE A 220 -5.61 0.63 -16.63
N PRO A 221 -6.03 0.70 -15.35
CA PRO A 221 -6.95 1.74 -14.92
C PRO A 221 -6.24 3.09 -14.79
N LEU A 222 -6.96 4.15 -15.06
CA LEU A 222 -6.59 5.52 -14.72
C LEU A 222 -7.16 5.87 -13.34
N TYR A 223 -6.51 6.79 -12.64
CA TYR A 223 -7.00 7.30 -11.37
C TYR A 223 -8.22 8.20 -11.59
N GLN A 224 -9.25 7.99 -10.77
CA GLN A 224 -10.40 8.88 -10.69
C GLN A 224 -10.16 9.93 -9.61
N LYS A 225 -10.65 11.14 -9.80
CA LYS A 225 -10.55 12.22 -8.82
C LYS A 225 -11.18 11.80 -7.49
N GLY A 226 -10.48 12.03 -6.38
CA GLY A 226 -10.92 11.65 -5.04
C GLY A 226 -10.75 10.16 -4.72
N LYS A 227 -10.10 9.39 -5.60
CA LYS A 227 -9.88 7.94 -5.40
C LYS A 227 -8.48 7.49 -5.76
N GLY A 228 -8.07 6.44 -5.08
CA GLY A 228 -6.86 5.70 -5.37
C GLY A 228 -5.63 6.18 -4.60
N LEU A 229 -4.73 5.25 -4.35
CA LEU A 229 -3.44 5.51 -3.71
C LEU A 229 -2.29 5.20 -4.67
N PRO A 230 -1.19 5.96 -4.61
CA PRO A 230 -0.01 5.70 -5.44
C PRO A 230 0.60 4.34 -5.14
N ILE A 231 0.72 3.49 -6.18
CA ILE A 231 1.31 2.16 -6.06
C ILE A 231 2.83 2.29 -6.09
N GLY A 232 3.48 2.00 -4.97
CA GLY A 232 4.94 2.08 -4.82
C GLY A 232 5.39 2.68 -3.49
N ASN A 233 4.53 3.41 -2.79
CA ASN A 233 4.82 4.04 -1.51
C ASN A 233 4.54 3.10 -0.34
N MET A 234 5.36 3.16 0.69
CA MET A 234 5.13 2.42 1.94
C MET A 234 3.89 2.93 2.69
N THR A 235 3.69 4.26 2.71
CA THR A 235 2.48 4.89 3.28
C THR A 235 1.21 4.35 2.67
N SER A 236 1.16 4.23 1.33
CA SER A 236 -0.01 3.69 0.61
C SER A 236 -0.34 2.26 1.01
N GLN A 237 0.69 1.42 1.20
CA GLN A 237 0.47 0.03 1.63
C GLN A 237 -0.12 -0.05 3.05
N ILE A 238 0.38 0.76 3.98
CA ILE A 238 -0.12 0.79 5.36
C ILE A 238 -1.55 1.35 5.40
N MET A 239 -1.81 2.42 4.65
CA MET A 239 -3.15 3.00 4.54
C MET A 239 -4.15 2.03 3.90
N ALA A 240 -3.73 1.28 2.89
CA ALA A 240 -4.55 0.27 2.22
C ALA A 240 -4.97 -0.87 3.17
N ILE A 241 -4.05 -1.41 3.96
CA ILE A 241 -4.41 -2.45 4.95
C ILE A 241 -5.33 -1.90 6.04
N PHE A 242 -5.19 -0.63 6.42
CA PHE A 242 -6.06 0.03 7.39
C PHE A 242 -7.44 0.38 6.81
N TYR A 243 -7.52 0.70 5.53
CA TYR A 243 -8.80 1.00 4.88
C TYR A 243 -9.82 -0.13 5.05
N LEU A 244 -9.38 -1.38 4.94
CA LEU A 244 -10.21 -2.58 5.10
C LEU A 244 -10.28 -3.09 6.55
N ASN A 245 -9.76 -2.37 7.54
CA ASN A 245 -9.75 -2.84 8.92
C ASN A 245 -11.15 -3.09 9.50
N ASP A 246 -12.13 -2.24 9.15
CA ASP A 246 -13.52 -2.42 9.61
C ASP A 246 -14.14 -3.69 9.00
N LEU A 247 -13.78 -4.03 7.76
CA LEU A 247 -14.19 -5.29 7.14
C LEU A 247 -13.58 -6.50 7.87
N ASP A 248 -12.30 -6.43 8.27
CA ASP A 248 -11.66 -7.48 9.06
C ASP A 248 -12.43 -7.74 10.37
N HIS A 249 -12.77 -6.67 11.09
CA HIS A 249 -13.53 -6.76 12.34
C HIS A 249 -14.95 -7.25 12.09
N TYR A 250 -15.61 -6.79 11.03
CA TYR A 250 -16.94 -7.28 10.65
C TYR A 250 -16.93 -8.80 10.41
N ILE A 251 -15.98 -9.29 9.62
CA ILE A 251 -15.84 -10.73 9.34
C ILE A 251 -15.58 -11.53 10.62
N LYS A 252 -14.73 -11.03 11.52
CA LYS A 252 -14.38 -11.73 12.77
C LYS A 252 -15.47 -11.64 13.84
N GLU A 253 -16.09 -10.49 14.01
CA GLU A 253 -16.95 -10.19 15.16
C GLU A 253 -18.44 -10.33 14.83
N LYS A 254 -18.88 -9.92 13.64
CA LYS A 254 -20.27 -10.00 13.22
C LYS A 254 -20.57 -11.30 12.47
N LEU A 255 -19.81 -11.60 11.42
CA LEU A 255 -19.96 -12.86 10.73
C LEU A 255 -19.35 -14.05 11.51
N LYS A 256 -18.58 -13.81 12.58
CA LYS A 256 -17.98 -14.83 13.47
C LYS A 256 -17.11 -15.87 12.74
N VAL A 257 -16.53 -15.52 11.60
CA VAL A 257 -15.64 -16.40 10.83
C VAL A 257 -14.32 -16.56 11.60
N LYS A 258 -14.12 -17.71 12.25
CA LYS A 258 -12.92 -17.98 13.07
C LYS A 258 -11.68 -18.16 12.21
N CYS A 259 -11.79 -18.81 11.07
CA CYS A 259 -10.70 -19.17 10.16
C CYS A 259 -10.65 -18.20 8.97
N TYR A 260 -10.00 -17.05 9.17
CA TYR A 260 -9.91 -15.95 8.22
C TYR A 260 -8.50 -15.39 8.18
N VAL A 261 -7.94 -15.20 6.97
CA VAL A 261 -6.64 -14.56 6.72
C VAL A 261 -6.81 -13.53 5.61
N ARG A 262 -6.18 -12.38 5.77
CA ARG A 262 -6.10 -11.35 4.72
C ARG A 262 -4.66 -10.96 4.40
N TYR A 263 -4.34 -10.93 3.11
CA TYR A 263 -3.11 -10.38 2.59
C TYR A 263 -3.43 -9.26 1.59
N MET A 264 -3.33 -8.00 2.00
CA MET A 264 -3.80 -6.81 1.26
C MET A 264 -5.30 -6.91 0.93
N ASP A 265 -5.62 -7.05 -0.35
CA ASP A 265 -6.93 -7.22 -0.95
C ASP A 265 -7.36 -8.70 -1.14
N ASP A 266 -6.43 -9.64 -0.96
CA ASP A 266 -6.73 -11.07 -0.95
C ASP A 266 -7.31 -11.50 0.41
N LEU A 267 -8.57 -11.93 0.44
CA LEU A 267 -9.28 -12.43 1.61
C LEU A 267 -9.51 -13.95 1.45
N VAL A 268 -9.21 -14.71 2.49
CA VAL A 268 -9.42 -16.17 2.47
C VAL A 268 -10.14 -16.60 3.75
N LEU A 269 -11.34 -17.18 3.60
CA LEU A 269 -12.18 -17.67 4.66
C LEU A 269 -12.32 -19.19 4.54
N PHE A 270 -12.31 -19.90 5.67
CA PHE A 270 -12.44 -21.36 5.72
C PHE A 270 -13.58 -21.73 6.65
N HIS A 271 -14.42 -22.67 6.22
CA HIS A 271 -15.52 -23.22 7.02
C HIS A 271 -15.88 -24.66 6.55
N HIS A 272 -16.50 -25.45 7.42
CA HIS A 272 -17.02 -26.78 7.07
C HIS A 272 -18.40 -26.70 6.38
N ASP A 273 -19.10 -25.60 6.55
CA ASP A 273 -20.41 -25.34 5.95
C ASP A 273 -20.26 -24.40 4.75
N LYS A 274 -20.62 -24.89 3.57
CA LYS A 274 -20.56 -24.15 2.30
C LYS A 274 -21.60 -23.02 2.22
N GLU A 275 -22.81 -23.28 2.71
CA GLU A 275 -23.90 -22.31 2.67
C GLU A 275 -23.62 -21.13 3.61
N TYR A 276 -22.98 -21.38 4.74
CA TYR A 276 -22.48 -20.32 5.60
C TYR A 276 -21.49 -19.39 4.88
N LEU A 277 -20.54 -19.94 4.13
CA LEU A 277 -19.59 -19.11 3.36
C LEU A 277 -20.26 -18.32 2.25
N LYS A 278 -21.31 -18.87 1.60
CA LYS A 278 -22.11 -18.14 0.61
C LYS A 278 -22.80 -16.93 1.26
N LYS A 279 -23.45 -17.12 2.41
CA LYS A 279 -24.08 -16.03 3.18
C LYS A 279 -23.06 -14.96 3.63
N CYS A 280 -21.79 -15.34 3.83
CA CYS A 280 -20.76 -14.36 4.16
C CYS A 280 -20.35 -13.50 2.95
N LEU A 281 -20.66 -13.92 1.74
CA LEU A 281 -20.35 -13.19 0.50
C LEU A 281 -21.44 -12.17 0.14
N GLU A 282 -22.69 -12.44 0.52
CA GLU A 282 -23.85 -11.54 0.39
C GLU A 282 -23.79 -10.39 1.42
#